data_c0451d569a6ddce23deb9a9b60c50550
#
_entry.id   c0451d569a6ddce23deb9a9b60c50550
#
_cell.length_a   1.000
_cell.length_b   1.000
_cell.length_c   1.000
_cell.angle_alpha   90.00
_cell.angle_beta   90.00
_cell.angle_gamma   90.00
#
_symmetry.space_group_name_H-M   'P 1'
#
loop_
_entity.id
_entity.type
_entity.pdbx_description
1 polymer ?
#
loop_
_entity_poly.entity_id
_entity_poly.type
_entity_poly.pdbx_seq_one_letter_code
_entity_poly.pdbx_strand_id
1 'polypeptide(L)'
;MKAINDCYELNKRIKEMGLVELTWGNASVLEDDFVYIKASGVDVKQKFPTECYCQVSLNTGENFSDLKPSVDLDTHLELYRGFSDTQAIIHTHSKYATAFAQAGMPLPCVGTTHADYFKGSIPVVSFLDDLSDYERDTGKSIVKHFHTNNISHHDVNACLVQGHGVFVWAD
;
A
#
# COMPACT_ATOMS: atom_id res chain seq x y z
N MET A 1 7.23 -18.59 7.13
CA MET A 1 8.19 -17.79 7.96
C MET A 1 8.92 -16.71 7.16
N LYS A 2 9.14 -16.89 5.84
CA LYS A 2 9.81 -15.87 5.01
C LYS A 2 8.96 -14.60 4.89
N ALA A 3 7.71 -14.71 4.45
CA ALA A 3 6.81 -13.55 4.28
C ALA A 3 6.59 -12.74 5.56
N ILE A 4 6.57 -13.40 6.71
CA ILE A 4 6.49 -12.76 8.04
C ILE A 4 7.69 -11.84 8.27
N ASN A 5 8.89 -12.37 8.04
CA ASN A 5 10.12 -11.60 8.21
C ASN A 5 10.20 -10.47 7.18
N ASP A 6 9.84 -10.73 5.93
CA ASP A 6 9.85 -9.73 4.87
C ASP A 6 8.85 -8.60 5.19
N CYS A 7 7.63 -8.93 5.62
CA CYS A 7 6.64 -7.95 6.06
C CYS A 7 7.15 -7.11 7.24
N TYR A 8 7.78 -7.75 8.23
CA TYR A 8 8.37 -7.05 9.38
C TYR A 8 9.49 -6.11 8.94
N GLU A 9 10.45 -6.58 8.14
CA GLU A 9 11.59 -5.78 7.68
C GLU A 9 11.14 -4.59 6.80
N LEU A 10 10.14 -4.76 5.94
CA LEU A 10 9.57 -3.66 5.17
C LEU A 10 8.99 -2.58 6.08
N ASN A 11 8.14 -2.97 7.05
CA ASN A 11 7.53 -2.02 7.99
C ASN A 11 8.57 -1.32 8.87
N LYS A 12 9.62 -2.02 9.29
CA LYS A 12 10.74 -1.45 10.02
C LYS A 12 11.50 -0.44 9.17
N ARG A 13 11.81 -0.80 7.93
CA ARG A 13 12.59 0.03 6.99
C ARG A 13 11.87 1.33 6.64
N ILE A 14 10.58 1.31 6.31
CA ILE A 14 9.83 2.55 6.01
C ILE A 14 9.78 3.49 7.22
N LYS A 15 9.76 2.95 8.44
CA LYS A 15 9.85 3.74 9.67
C LYS A 15 11.26 4.31 9.89
N GLU A 16 12.30 3.52 9.65
CA GLU A 16 13.71 3.96 9.77
C GLU A 16 14.06 5.05 8.76
N MET A 17 13.47 5.00 7.56
CA MET A 17 13.61 6.01 6.51
C MET A 17 12.81 7.29 6.77
N GLY A 18 12.03 7.37 7.85
CA GLY A 18 11.20 8.54 8.17
C GLY A 18 10.00 8.72 7.23
N LEU A 19 9.54 7.65 6.59
CA LEU A 19 8.37 7.67 5.71
C LEU A 19 7.05 7.44 6.46
N VAL A 20 7.15 7.06 7.73
CA VAL A 20 6.01 6.77 8.62
C VAL A 20 6.15 7.56 9.91
N GLU A 21 5.13 8.32 10.23
CA GLU A 21 4.99 9.01 11.51
C GLU A 21 4.16 8.16 12.48
N LEU A 22 4.54 8.13 13.76
CA LEU A 22 3.88 7.31 14.79
C LEU A 22 3.78 5.84 14.35
N THR A 23 2.56 5.34 14.18
CA THR A 23 2.23 3.99 13.67
C THR A 23 1.48 4.02 12.35
N TRP A 24 1.38 5.21 11.72
CA TRP A 24 0.67 5.41 10.47
C TRP A 24 1.50 4.92 9.28
N GLY A 25 0.83 4.30 8.34
CA GLY A 25 1.49 3.60 7.26
C GLY A 25 1.80 2.14 7.60
N ASN A 26 1.90 1.34 6.59
CA ASN A 26 2.04 -0.10 6.70
C ASN A 26 2.62 -0.69 5.42
N ALA A 27 3.12 -1.91 5.54
CA ALA A 27 3.48 -2.75 4.42
C ALA A 27 2.85 -4.12 4.59
N SER A 28 2.59 -4.77 3.48
CA SER A 28 2.16 -6.16 3.41
C SER A 28 2.98 -6.94 2.39
N VAL A 29 2.98 -8.27 2.55
CA VAL A 29 3.61 -9.22 1.65
C VAL A 29 2.62 -10.34 1.36
N LEU A 30 2.51 -10.74 0.10
CA LEU A 30 1.73 -11.89 -0.35
C LEU A 30 2.64 -13.12 -0.44
N GLU A 31 2.25 -14.23 0.17
CA GLU A 31 2.86 -15.55 -0.01
C GLU A 31 1.73 -16.56 -0.21
N ASP A 32 1.72 -17.22 -1.35
CA ASP A 32 0.63 -18.09 -1.80
C ASP A 32 -0.73 -17.35 -1.76
N ASP A 33 -1.70 -17.83 -0.99
CA ASP A 33 -3.03 -17.24 -0.83
C ASP A 33 -3.17 -16.38 0.45
N PHE A 34 -2.05 -16.04 1.11
CA PHE A 34 -2.07 -15.30 2.37
C PHE A 34 -1.33 -13.96 2.27
N VAL A 35 -2.01 -12.92 2.72
CA VAL A 35 -1.44 -11.59 2.91
C VAL A 35 -0.99 -11.44 4.36
N TYR A 36 0.30 -11.14 4.54
CA TYR A 36 0.87 -10.77 5.83
C TYR A 36 0.96 -9.25 5.88
N ILE A 37 0.18 -8.65 6.76
CA ILE A 37 0.07 -7.19 6.88
C ILE A 37 0.36 -6.73 8.30
N LYS A 38 0.94 -5.55 8.46
CA LYS A 38 1.19 -4.94 9.77
C LYS A 38 -0.10 -4.84 10.59
N ALA A 39 -0.01 -5.22 11.85
CA ALA A 39 -1.10 -5.04 12.80
C ALA A 39 -1.35 -3.56 13.11
N SER A 40 -2.61 -3.19 13.33
CA SER A 40 -3.04 -1.83 13.62
C SER A 40 -2.44 -1.31 14.93
N GLY A 41 -1.93 -0.08 14.91
CA GLY A 41 -1.39 0.60 16.11
C GLY A 41 -0.07 0.05 16.65
N VAL A 42 0.54 -0.97 16.01
CA VAL A 42 1.80 -1.57 16.48
C VAL A 42 3.00 -0.75 16.02
N ASP A 43 3.90 -0.46 16.98
CA ASP A 43 5.23 0.07 16.67
C ASP A 43 6.23 -1.09 16.49
N VAL A 44 6.60 -1.33 15.25
CA VAL A 44 7.49 -2.44 14.86
C VAL A 44 8.89 -2.36 15.47
N LYS A 45 9.35 -1.18 15.91
CA LYS A 45 10.65 -1.03 16.56
C LYS A 45 10.68 -1.57 17.99
N GLN A 46 9.53 -1.78 18.61
CA GLN A 46 9.38 -2.17 20.01
C GLN A 46 8.89 -3.59 20.19
N LYS A 47 8.74 -4.35 19.11
CA LYS A 47 8.10 -5.67 19.09
C LYS A 47 8.90 -6.69 18.30
N PHE A 48 8.67 -7.97 18.60
CA PHE A 48 9.20 -9.06 17.79
C PHE A 48 8.35 -9.25 16.51
N PRO A 49 8.93 -9.83 15.45
CA PRO A 49 8.20 -10.05 14.19
C PRO A 49 6.82 -10.68 14.38
N THR A 50 6.71 -11.73 15.23
CA THR A 50 5.46 -12.46 15.51
C THR A 50 4.37 -11.64 16.21
N GLU A 51 4.71 -10.45 16.72
CA GLU A 51 3.78 -9.55 17.41
C GLU A 51 3.33 -8.37 16.55
N CYS A 52 3.74 -8.33 15.28
CA CYS A 52 3.62 -7.12 14.45
C CYS A 52 2.72 -7.26 13.24
N TYR A 53 2.30 -8.47 12.87
CA TYR A 53 1.54 -8.71 11.64
C TYR A 53 0.33 -9.59 11.86
N CYS A 54 -0.59 -9.52 10.91
CA CYS A 54 -1.73 -10.40 10.76
C CYS A 54 -1.57 -11.25 9.50
N GLN A 55 -2.01 -12.49 9.54
CA GLN A 55 -2.15 -13.38 8.40
C GLN A 55 -3.61 -13.37 7.95
N VAL A 56 -3.85 -12.98 6.71
CA VAL A 56 -5.20 -12.81 6.16
C VAL A 56 -5.32 -13.57 4.84
N SER A 57 -6.42 -14.28 4.64
CA SER A 57 -6.71 -14.92 3.35
C SER A 57 -6.95 -13.87 2.26
N LEU A 58 -6.21 -13.94 1.16
CA LEU A 58 -6.44 -13.08 0.01
C LEU A 58 -7.85 -13.28 -0.58
N ASN A 59 -8.32 -14.54 -0.60
CA ASN A 59 -9.60 -14.90 -1.23
C ASN A 59 -10.80 -14.45 -0.40
N THR A 60 -10.78 -14.71 0.92
CA THR A 60 -11.95 -14.48 1.81
C THR A 60 -11.85 -13.21 2.64
N GLY A 61 -10.65 -12.67 2.85
CA GLY A 61 -10.40 -11.58 3.80
C GLY A 61 -10.40 -12.03 5.27
N GLU A 62 -10.49 -13.35 5.53
CA GLU A 62 -10.49 -13.89 6.89
C GLU A 62 -9.12 -13.70 7.56
N ASN A 63 -9.12 -13.13 8.75
CA ASN A 63 -7.92 -12.95 9.56
C ASN A 63 -7.72 -14.18 10.48
N PHE A 64 -6.57 -14.82 10.34
CA PHE A 64 -6.16 -16.01 11.13
C PHE A 64 -5.28 -15.65 12.34
N SER A 65 -5.15 -14.37 12.66
CA SER A 65 -4.34 -13.88 13.78
C SER A 65 -5.23 -13.30 14.88
N ASP A 66 -4.76 -13.32 16.12
CA ASP A 66 -5.44 -12.67 17.26
C ASP A 66 -5.33 -11.12 17.22
N LEU A 67 -4.44 -10.60 16.40
CA LEU A 67 -4.22 -9.16 16.23
C LEU A 67 -5.22 -8.56 15.24
N LYS A 68 -5.55 -7.28 15.42
CA LYS A 68 -6.32 -6.52 14.46
C LYS A 68 -5.40 -6.06 13.31
N PRO A 69 -5.70 -6.38 12.04
CA PRO A 69 -4.91 -5.90 10.91
C PRO A 69 -4.97 -4.37 10.75
N SER A 70 -4.05 -3.82 9.98
CA SER A 70 -4.11 -2.41 9.56
C SER A 70 -5.48 -2.05 9.00
N VAL A 71 -5.91 -0.83 9.20
CA VAL A 71 -7.16 -0.32 8.61
C VAL A 71 -7.15 -0.39 7.09
N ASP A 72 -5.99 -0.23 6.47
CA ASP A 72 -5.80 -0.27 5.02
C ASP A 72 -5.85 -1.69 4.41
N LEU A 73 -6.14 -2.73 5.21
CA LEU A 73 -6.17 -4.12 4.75
C LEU A 73 -6.98 -4.30 3.47
N ASP A 74 -8.21 -3.78 3.44
CA ASP A 74 -9.10 -3.97 2.29
C ASP A 74 -8.57 -3.29 1.03
N THR A 75 -7.89 -2.15 1.15
CA THR A 75 -7.16 -1.52 0.03
C THR A 75 -6.08 -2.46 -0.51
N HIS A 76 -5.25 -3.04 0.38
CA HIS A 76 -4.20 -3.98 -0.02
C HIS A 76 -4.77 -5.23 -0.70
N LEU A 77 -5.85 -5.81 -0.16
CA LEU A 77 -6.50 -6.98 -0.77
C LEU A 77 -7.01 -6.69 -2.18
N GLU A 78 -7.64 -5.53 -2.41
CA GLU A 78 -8.13 -5.14 -3.74
C GLU A 78 -6.98 -4.89 -4.72
N LEU A 79 -5.84 -4.34 -4.27
CA LEU A 79 -4.65 -4.18 -5.10
C LEU A 79 -4.04 -5.53 -5.49
N TYR A 80 -3.86 -6.47 -4.55
CA TYR A 80 -3.37 -7.82 -4.87
C TYR A 80 -4.29 -8.56 -5.85
N ARG A 81 -5.60 -8.40 -5.71
CA ARG A 81 -6.58 -9.02 -6.62
C ARG A 81 -6.60 -8.37 -8.00
N GLY A 82 -6.34 -7.07 -8.08
CA GLY A 82 -6.43 -6.28 -9.30
C GLY A 82 -5.14 -6.18 -10.11
N PHE A 83 -3.99 -6.34 -9.47
CA PHE A 83 -2.66 -6.24 -10.07
C PHE A 83 -1.94 -7.59 -9.95
N SER A 84 -1.94 -8.34 -11.06
CA SER A 84 -1.23 -9.63 -11.13
C SER A 84 0.26 -9.45 -10.82
N ASP A 85 0.86 -10.50 -10.27
CA ASP A 85 2.28 -10.59 -9.92
C ASP A 85 2.76 -9.65 -8.81
N THR A 86 1.88 -8.81 -8.24
CA THR A 86 2.19 -8.01 -7.07
C THR A 86 2.40 -8.90 -5.84
N GLN A 87 3.57 -8.81 -5.21
CA GLN A 87 3.91 -9.58 -4.02
C GLN A 87 4.12 -8.73 -2.76
N ALA A 88 4.35 -7.44 -2.91
CA ALA A 88 4.48 -6.52 -1.78
C ALA A 88 3.75 -5.20 -2.05
N ILE A 89 3.13 -4.64 -1.02
CA ILE A 89 2.48 -3.32 -1.06
C ILE A 89 2.92 -2.52 0.15
N ILE A 90 3.23 -1.24 -0.09
CA ILE A 90 3.58 -0.28 0.96
C ILE A 90 2.63 0.91 0.86
N HIS A 91 2.05 1.30 1.99
CA HIS A 91 1.32 2.54 2.16
C HIS A 91 2.02 3.46 3.14
N THR A 92 2.18 4.72 2.77
CA THR A 92 2.77 5.74 3.65
C THR A 92 2.09 7.10 3.49
N HIS A 93 2.25 7.94 4.53
CA HIS A 93 1.92 9.35 4.47
C HIS A 93 3.20 10.19 4.34
N SER A 94 4.13 9.77 3.48
CA SER A 94 5.38 10.49 3.28
C SER A 94 5.13 11.92 2.85
N LYS A 95 5.82 12.87 3.48
CA LYS A 95 5.53 14.30 3.47
C LYS A 95 5.24 14.90 2.09
N TYR A 96 6.10 14.63 1.12
CA TYR A 96 5.98 15.23 -0.20
C TYR A 96 4.92 14.54 -1.06
N ALA A 97 4.84 13.21 -1.05
CA ALA A 97 3.81 12.49 -1.78
C ALA A 97 2.41 12.84 -1.25
N THR A 98 2.26 12.93 0.08
CA THR A 98 0.99 13.34 0.70
C THR A 98 0.62 14.78 0.34
N ALA A 99 1.58 15.70 0.22
CA ALA A 99 1.29 17.07 -0.21
C ALA A 99 0.69 17.11 -1.64
N PHE A 100 1.24 16.33 -2.58
CA PHE A 100 0.67 16.17 -3.92
C PHE A 100 -0.71 15.51 -3.88
N ALA A 101 -0.86 14.45 -3.08
CA ALA A 101 -2.15 13.76 -2.89
C ALA A 101 -3.23 14.71 -2.37
N GLN A 102 -2.92 15.52 -1.35
CA GLN A 102 -3.87 16.51 -0.79
C GLN A 102 -4.20 17.63 -1.78
N ALA A 103 -3.25 18.02 -2.62
CA ALA A 103 -3.49 18.99 -3.68
C ALA A 103 -4.29 18.42 -4.87
N GLY A 104 -4.57 17.11 -4.89
CA GLY A 104 -5.22 16.44 -6.02
C GLY A 104 -4.37 16.46 -7.29
N MET A 105 -3.04 16.53 -7.15
CA MET A 105 -2.11 16.65 -8.26
C MET A 105 -1.30 15.36 -8.45
N PRO A 106 -1.14 14.87 -9.68
CA PRO A 106 -0.21 13.78 -9.95
C PRO A 106 1.22 14.25 -9.65
N LEU A 107 2.10 13.31 -9.26
CA LEU A 107 3.52 13.60 -9.11
C LEU A 107 4.20 13.53 -10.47
N PRO A 108 4.60 14.67 -11.06
CA PRO A 108 5.13 14.72 -12.42
C PRO A 108 6.54 14.13 -12.49
N CYS A 109 6.84 13.43 -13.57
CA CYS A 109 8.18 12.95 -13.86
C CYS A 109 9.05 14.10 -14.39
N VAL A 110 9.71 14.80 -13.49
CA VAL A 110 10.55 15.99 -13.83
C VAL A 110 12.05 15.76 -13.62
N GLY A 111 12.44 14.57 -13.17
CA GLY A 111 13.84 14.23 -12.89
C GLY A 111 14.22 12.84 -13.37
N THR A 112 15.51 12.65 -13.66
CA THR A 112 16.06 11.38 -14.16
C THR A 112 15.85 10.23 -13.18
N THR A 113 16.09 10.45 -11.89
CA THR A 113 15.88 9.43 -10.84
C THR A 113 14.42 8.95 -10.80
N HIS A 114 13.46 9.84 -11.01
CA HIS A 114 12.05 9.43 -11.12
C HIS A 114 11.86 8.55 -12.38
N ALA A 115 12.42 8.99 -13.52
CA ALA A 115 12.29 8.30 -14.79
C ALA A 115 12.98 6.92 -14.82
N ASP A 116 13.95 6.68 -13.93
CA ASP A 116 14.59 5.37 -13.78
C ASP A 116 13.67 4.32 -13.16
N TYR A 117 12.65 4.74 -12.39
CA TYR A 117 11.73 3.85 -11.67
C TYR A 117 10.32 3.82 -12.24
N PHE A 118 9.85 4.92 -12.85
CA PHE A 118 8.46 5.06 -13.29
C PHE A 118 8.39 5.57 -14.73
N LYS A 119 7.56 4.95 -15.53
CA LYS A 119 7.31 5.35 -16.91
C LYS A 119 6.26 6.49 -16.96
N GLY A 120 6.68 7.69 -16.57
CA GLY A 120 5.85 8.87 -16.56
C GLY A 120 5.48 9.35 -15.14
N SER A 121 4.42 10.12 -15.05
CA SER A 121 3.94 10.66 -13.77
C SER A 121 3.26 9.61 -12.92
N ILE A 122 3.41 9.69 -11.59
CA ILE A 122 2.61 8.90 -10.67
C ILE A 122 1.22 9.53 -10.60
N PRO A 123 0.14 8.80 -10.94
CA PRO A 123 -1.20 9.35 -10.98
C PRO A 123 -1.73 9.66 -9.58
N VAL A 124 -2.69 10.59 -9.51
CA VAL A 124 -3.55 10.80 -8.35
C VAL A 124 -4.92 10.21 -8.65
N VAL A 125 -5.38 9.36 -7.75
CA VAL A 125 -6.69 8.71 -7.85
C VAL A 125 -7.66 9.43 -6.93
N SER A 126 -8.74 9.94 -7.52
CA SER A 126 -9.85 10.54 -6.78
C SER A 126 -10.87 9.47 -6.44
N PHE A 127 -11.57 9.64 -5.31
CA PHE A 127 -12.63 8.72 -4.91
C PHE A 127 -13.80 8.73 -5.89
N LEU A 128 -14.44 7.58 -6.02
CA LEU A 128 -15.79 7.49 -6.55
C LEU A 128 -16.77 8.01 -5.50
N ASP A 129 -17.97 8.40 -5.94
CA ASP A 129 -18.97 9.16 -5.18
C ASP A 129 -19.54 8.48 -3.92
N ASP A 130 -19.24 7.21 -3.66
CA ASP A 130 -19.69 6.45 -2.50
C ASP A 130 -18.48 5.99 -1.66
N LEU A 131 -18.42 6.42 -0.40
CA LEU A 131 -17.40 6.09 0.58
C LEU A 131 -17.95 5.21 1.70
N SER A 132 -18.94 4.37 1.42
CA SER A 132 -19.56 3.50 2.42
C SER A 132 -18.58 2.46 2.99
N ASP A 133 -17.55 2.08 2.21
CA ASP A 133 -16.46 1.18 2.60
C ASP A 133 -15.14 1.79 2.09
N TYR A 134 -14.66 2.82 2.80
CA TYR A 134 -13.57 3.70 2.37
C TYR A 134 -12.32 2.96 1.90
N GLU A 135 -11.85 2.01 2.67
CA GLU A 135 -10.60 1.31 2.36
C GLU A 135 -10.75 0.39 1.14
N ARG A 136 -11.85 -0.34 1.05
CA ARG A 136 -12.15 -1.20 -0.11
C ARG A 136 -12.39 -0.38 -1.36
N ASP A 137 -13.15 0.69 -1.26
CA ASP A 137 -13.47 1.55 -2.39
C ASP A 137 -12.22 2.30 -2.88
N THR A 138 -11.29 2.63 -1.98
CA THR A 138 -9.94 3.13 -2.34
C THR A 138 -9.21 2.12 -3.23
N GLY A 139 -9.09 0.86 -2.81
CA GLY A 139 -8.42 -0.17 -3.60
C GLY A 139 -9.05 -0.39 -4.97
N LYS A 140 -10.38 -0.51 -5.03
CA LYS A 140 -11.13 -0.61 -6.29
C LYS A 140 -10.93 0.59 -7.20
N SER A 141 -10.90 1.80 -6.64
CA SER A 141 -10.70 3.04 -7.39
C SER A 141 -9.32 3.09 -8.03
N ILE A 142 -8.29 2.64 -7.30
CA ILE A 142 -6.92 2.53 -7.83
C ILE A 142 -6.90 1.57 -9.02
N VAL A 143 -7.37 0.34 -8.83
CA VAL A 143 -7.40 -0.69 -9.88
C VAL A 143 -8.18 -0.20 -11.10
N LYS A 144 -9.38 0.36 -10.89
CA LYS A 144 -10.21 0.92 -11.97
C LYS A 144 -9.51 2.05 -12.71
N HIS A 145 -8.83 2.96 -12.00
CA HIS A 145 -8.10 4.07 -12.62
C HIS A 145 -7.02 3.55 -13.56
N PHE A 146 -6.22 2.59 -13.13
CA PHE A 146 -5.15 2.00 -13.93
C PHE A 146 -5.71 1.32 -15.20
N HIS A 147 -6.74 0.50 -15.04
CA HIS A 147 -7.38 -0.19 -16.18
C HIS A 147 -8.04 0.79 -17.16
N THR A 148 -8.79 1.78 -16.65
CA THR A 148 -9.52 2.73 -17.51
C THR A 148 -8.58 3.62 -18.31
N ASN A 149 -7.45 3.99 -17.74
CA ASN A 149 -6.45 4.85 -18.38
C ASN A 149 -5.34 4.07 -19.11
N ASN A 150 -5.44 2.74 -19.18
CA ASN A 150 -4.44 1.85 -19.78
C ASN A 150 -3.03 2.08 -19.20
N ILE A 151 -2.94 2.33 -17.88
CA ILE A 151 -1.66 2.45 -17.18
C ILE A 151 -1.23 1.05 -16.74
N SER A 152 -0.04 0.63 -17.16
CA SER A 152 0.55 -0.62 -16.70
C SER A 152 1.02 -0.47 -15.25
N HIS A 153 0.56 -1.33 -14.36
CA HIS A 153 0.98 -1.36 -12.96
C HIS A 153 2.43 -1.82 -12.76
N HIS A 154 3.07 -2.37 -13.80
CA HIS A 154 4.51 -2.66 -13.83
C HIS A 154 5.34 -1.45 -14.26
N ASP A 155 4.82 -0.62 -15.16
CA ASP A 155 5.50 0.59 -15.64
C ASP A 155 5.39 1.76 -14.64
N VAL A 156 4.25 1.82 -13.92
CA VAL A 156 3.97 2.80 -12.86
C VAL A 156 3.42 2.03 -11.66
N ASN A 157 4.31 1.63 -10.78
CA ASN A 157 3.97 0.81 -9.62
C ASN A 157 3.71 1.64 -8.36
N ALA A 158 3.08 2.77 -8.51
CA ALA A 158 2.66 3.68 -7.45
C ALA A 158 1.44 4.50 -7.84
N CYS A 159 0.66 4.91 -6.85
CA CYS A 159 -0.34 5.96 -7.03
C CYS A 159 -0.52 6.81 -5.77
N LEU A 160 -0.97 8.04 -5.97
CA LEU A 160 -1.45 8.92 -4.91
C LEU A 160 -2.95 8.72 -4.77
N VAL A 161 -3.44 8.72 -3.54
CA VAL A 161 -4.88 8.77 -3.23
C VAL A 161 -5.21 10.17 -2.77
N GLN A 162 -6.12 10.85 -3.47
CA GLN A 162 -6.47 12.25 -3.20
C GLN A 162 -6.91 12.44 -1.74
N GLY A 163 -6.33 13.42 -1.07
CA GLY A 163 -6.62 13.73 0.33
C GLY A 163 -6.04 12.73 1.35
N HIS A 164 -5.30 11.69 0.91
CA HIS A 164 -4.82 10.64 1.78
C HIS A 164 -3.29 10.51 1.74
N GLY A 165 -2.74 9.65 0.90
CA GLY A 165 -1.31 9.33 0.85
C GLY A 165 -0.91 8.58 -0.40
N VAL A 166 0.14 7.79 -0.32
CA VAL A 166 0.69 7.03 -1.44
C VAL A 166 0.64 5.52 -1.18
N PHE A 167 0.30 4.77 -2.21
CA PHE A 167 0.47 3.32 -2.29
C PHE A 167 1.53 3.00 -3.35
N VAL A 168 2.42 2.06 -3.02
CA VAL A 168 3.48 1.56 -3.90
C VAL A 168 3.45 0.04 -3.83
N TRP A 169 3.69 -0.63 -4.97
CA TRP A 169 3.71 -2.09 -5.02
C TRP A 169 4.89 -2.61 -5.83
N ALA A 170 5.21 -3.89 -5.64
CA ALA A 170 6.27 -4.59 -6.36
C ALA A 170 5.95 -6.08 -6.50
N ASP A 171 6.53 -6.71 -7.52
CA ASP A 171 6.63 -8.15 -7.77
C ASP A 171 7.77 -8.82 -6.96
#